data_70584c197c4be94a87a54e4243905790
#
_entry.id   70584c197c4be94a87a54e4243905790
#
_cell.length_a   1.000
_cell.length_b   1.000
_cell.length_c   1.000
_cell.angle_alpha   90.00
_cell.angle_beta   90.00
_cell.angle_gamma   90.00
#
_symmetry.space_group_name_H-M   'P 1'
#
loop_
_entity.id
_entity.type
_entity.pdbx_description
1 polymer ?
#
loop_
_entity_poly.entity_id
_entity_poly.type
_entity_poly.pdbx_seq_one_letter_code
_entity_poly.pdbx_strand_id
1 'polypeptide(L)'
;MKLGMRRRILLATACVSTLTLCVTGCGNGNPNSHNGTSGTASPTPTYPVASAHEMRDRSREIIRELLAMIPEEYRVSNEEEERNDTVKRELSTCNDYFAPPESWDGSYSYMGGLGVELKTPAAAEDSVEIIAAELAKQDEWSQLERSGTDRGPTVSAWSDDGFDVSVRAITNSDKGPMVAMSAYSPCFYPAESPWPRNSEL
;
A
#
# COMPACT_ATOMS: atom_id res chain seq x y z
N MET A 1 -36.78 -25.37 -18.57
CA MET A 1 -35.90 -25.82 -19.66
C MET A 1 -35.78 -24.74 -20.72
N LYS A 2 -34.64 -24.08 -20.84
CA LYS A 2 -34.11 -23.39 -22.04
C LYS A 2 -32.66 -22.96 -21.72
N LEU A 3 -31.70 -23.72 -22.24
CA LEU A 3 -30.29 -23.39 -22.26
C LEU A 3 -30.05 -22.18 -23.17
N GLY A 4 -29.43 -21.14 -22.67
CA GLY A 4 -28.94 -20.01 -23.44
C GLY A 4 -27.40 -20.03 -23.49
N MET A 5 -26.86 -20.61 -24.55
CA MET A 5 -25.45 -20.73 -24.85
C MET A 5 -24.94 -19.38 -25.41
N ARG A 6 -24.21 -18.60 -24.63
CA ARG A 6 -23.56 -17.36 -25.13
C ARG A 6 -22.15 -17.69 -25.62
N ARG A 7 -21.98 -17.55 -26.94
CA ARG A 7 -20.69 -17.63 -27.66
C ARG A 7 -19.77 -16.48 -27.21
N ARG A 8 -18.57 -16.83 -26.75
CA ARG A 8 -17.47 -15.87 -26.57
C ARG A 8 -16.73 -15.69 -27.91
N ILE A 9 -16.71 -14.47 -28.40
CA ILE A 9 -15.92 -14.06 -29.54
C ILE A 9 -14.51 -13.72 -29.04
N LEU A 10 -13.53 -14.50 -29.49
CA LEU A 10 -12.10 -14.23 -29.28
C LEU A 10 -11.65 -13.22 -30.35
N LEU A 11 -11.30 -12.03 -29.95
CA LEU A 11 -10.58 -11.07 -30.81
C LEU A 11 -9.08 -11.22 -30.51
N ALA A 12 -8.36 -11.76 -31.48
CA ALA A 12 -6.91 -11.82 -31.47
C ALA A 12 -6.37 -10.48 -31.99
N THR A 13 -5.67 -9.72 -31.16
CA THR A 13 -4.96 -8.50 -31.57
C THR A 13 -3.49 -8.84 -31.74
N ALA A 14 -3.00 -8.72 -32.97
CA ALA A 14 -1.61 -8.92 -33.35
C ALA A 14 -0.78 -7.68 -32.96
N CYS A 15 0.23 -7.85 -32.10
CA CYS A 15 1.23 -6.84 -31.80
C CYS A 15 2.35 -6.87 -32.84
N VAL A 16 2.50 -5.80 -33.60
CA VAL A 16 3.63 -5.54 -34.51
C VAL A 16 4.77 -4.96 -33.69
N SER A 17 5.89 -5.71 -33.60
CA SER A 17 7.11 -5.28 -32.92
C SER A 17 7.97 -4.47 -33.88
N THR A 18 8.17 -3.18 -33.65
CA THR A 18 9.15 -2.33 -34.31
C THR A 18 10.49 -2.39 -33.57
N LEU A 19 11.50 -2.97 -34.28
CA LEU A 19 12.89 -2.96 -33.85
C LEU A 19 13.49 -1.59 -34.14
N THR A 20 13.95 -0.85 -33.14
CA THR A 20 14.74 0.37 -33.30
C THR A 20 16.22 0.04 -33.08
N LEU A 21 17.03 0.15 -34.13
CA LEU A 21 18.49 0.03 -34.09
C LEU A 21 19.09 1.27 -33.41
N CYS A 22 19.80 1.09 -32.28
CA CYS A 22 20.67 2.13 -31.74
C CYS A 22 22.06 2.06 -32.36
N VAL A 23 22.46 3.12 -33.00
CA VAL A 23 23.81 3.33 -33.60
C VAL A 23 24.73 3.78 -32.44
N THR A 24 25.77 3.00 -32.19
CA THR A 24 26.86 3.32 -31.25
C THR A 24 27.85 4.27 -31.94
N GLY A 25 27.87 5.53 -31.53
CA GLY A 25 28.90 6.51 -31.88
C GLY A 25 30.02 6.50 -30.85
N CYS A 26 31.21 5.95 -31.23
CA CYS A 26 32.45 6.14 -30.48
C CYS A 26 33.02 7.54 -30.80
N GLY A 27 32.93 8.45 -29.82
CA GLY A 27 33.58 9.76 -29.86
C GLY A 27 34.82 9.76 -28.98
N ASN A 28 36.01 9.79 -29.59
CA ASN A 28 37.29 10.06 -28.93
C ASN A 28 37.36 11.55 -28.58
N GLY A 29 37.37 11.89 -27.27
CA GLY A 29 37.38 13.26 -26.78
C GLY A 29 38.36 13.45 -25.62
N ASN A 30 39.38 14.16 -25.92
CA ASN A 30 40.48 14.79 -25.21
C ASN A 30 40.27 15.13 -23.72
N PRO A 31 41.21 14.77 -22.80
CA PRO A 31 41.14 15.14 -21.38
C PRO A 31 41.81 16.51 -21.17
N ASN A 32 41.04 17.60 -21.11
CA ASN A 32 41.38 18.82 -20.37
C ASN A 32 40.32 19.89 -20.61
N SER A 33 39.40 20.01 -19.68
CA SER A 33 38.67 21.27 -19.40
C SER A 33 38.02 21.16 -18.03
N HIS A 34 38.74 21.59 -17.00
CA HIS A 34 38.14 21.99 -15.71
C HIS A 34 37.40 23.31 -15.96
N ASN A 35 36.12 23.32 -15.82
CA ASN A 35 35.20 24.33 -15.29
C ASN A 35 33.82 24.13 -15.91
N GLY A 36 33.05 23.21 -15.38
CA GLY A 36 31.62 23.13 -15.58
C GLY A 36 30.98 23.13 -14.21
N THR A 37 30.44 24.26 -13.79
CA THR A 37 29.52 24.36 -12.67
C THR A 37 28.42 23.35 -12.94
N SER A 38 28.52 22.17 -12.33
CA SER A 38 27.43 21.18 -12.31
C SER A 38 26.28 21.84 -11.53
N GLY A 39 25.43 22.53 -12.24
CA GLY A 39 24.11 22.85 -11.74
C GLY A 39 23.43 21.53 -11.44
N THR A 40 23.42 21.14 -10.19
CA THR A 40 22.62 20.02 -9.70
C THR A 40 21.17 20.42 -9.96
N ALA A 41 20.61 19.92 -11.05
CA ALA A 41 19.17 20.04 -11.28
C ALA A 41 18.52 19.42 -10.04
N SER A 42 17.76 20.22 -9.30
CA SER A 42 16.93 19.71 -8.23
C SER A 42 16.08 18.57 -8.82
N PRO A 43 16.07 17.39 -8.20
CA PRO A 43 15.26 16.30 -8.71
C PRO A 43 13.81 16.79 -8.82
N THR A 44 13.17 16.54 -9.94
CA THR A 44 11.75 16.81 -10.13
C THR A 44 11.00 16.03 -9.03
N PRO A 45 10.07 16.65 -8.32
CA PRO A 45 9.28 15.95 -7.31
C PRO A 45 8.67 14.69 -7.91
N THR A 46 8.93 13.55 -7.28
CA THR A 46 8.50 12.23 -7.77
C THR A 46 7.08 11.91 -7.29
N TYR A 47 6.64 12.58 -6.21
CA TYR A 47 5.37 12.32 -5.53
C TYR A 47 4.42 13.52 -5.62
N PRO A 48 3.10 13.30 -5.52
CA PRO A 48 2.13 14.39 -5.48
C PRO A 48 2.23 15.18 -4.18
N VAL A 49 1.74 16.42 -4.22
CA VAL A 49 1.45 17.19 -3.01
C VAL A 49 0.04 16.85 -2.56
N ALA A 50 -0.14 16.42 -1.31
CA ALA A 50 -1.44 16.03 -0.76
C ALA A 50 -1.56 16.41 0.73
N SER A 51 -2.77 16.52 1.23
CA SER A 51 -3.01 16.75 2.65
C SER A 51 -2.69 15.49 3.47
N ALA A 52 -1.89 15.64 4.52
CA ALA A 52 -1.61 14.56 5.47
C ALA A 52 -2.89 14.07 6.17
N HIS A 53 -3.84 14.97 6.42
CA HIS A 53 -5.14 14.63 6.99
C HIS A 53 -6.00 13.80 6.03
N GLU A 54 -6.02 14.13 4.74
CA GLU A 54 -6.74 13.34 3.72
C GLU A 54 -6.16 11.92 3.60
N MET A 55 -4.83 11.78 3.60
CA MET A 55 -4.18 10.46 3.58
C MET A 55 -4.53 9.63 4.81
N ARG A 56 -4.55 10.25 6.00
CA ARG A 56 -5.00 9.60 7.22
C ARG A 56 -6.47 9.14 7.11
N ASP A 57 -7.35 10.03 6.69
CA ASP A 57 -8.80 9.77 6.69
C ASP A 57 -9.14 8.64 5.70
N ARG A 58 -8.52 8.64 4.51
CA ARG A 58 -8.67 7.55 3.54
C ARG A 58 -8.10 6.22 4.07
N SER A 59 -6.94 6.23 4.70
CA SER A 59 -6.37 5.04 5.33
C SER A 59 -7.29 4.46 6.41
N ARG A 60 -7.89 5.31 7.25
CA ARG A 60 -8.87 4.90 8.26
C ARG A 60 -10.16 4.35 7.67
N GLU A 61 -10.62 4.93 6.57
CA GLU A 61 -11.78 4.44 5.83
C GLU A 61 -11.53 3.02 5.30
N ILE A 62 -10.39 2.79 4.65
CA ILE A 62 -9.97 1.46 4.19
C ILE A 62 -9.95 0.45 5.34
N ILE A 63 -9.37 0.81 6.49
CA ILE A 63 -9.35 -0.08 7.66
C ILE A 63 -10.78 -0.40 8.15
N ARG A 64 -11.72 0.56 8.12
CA ARG A 64 -13.13 0.31 8.47
C ARG A 64 -13.81 -0.63 7.47
N GLU A 65 -13.55 -0.46 6.17
CA GLU A 65 -14.05 -1.35 5.12
C GLU A 65 -13.55 -2.79 5.34
N LEU A 66 -12.25 -2.97 5.60
CA LEU A 66 -11.66 -4.28 5.90
C LEU A 66 -12.26 -4.90 7.18
N LEU A 67 -12.44 -4.09 8.24
CA LEU A 67 -13.05 -4.54 9.50
C LEU A 67 -14.48 -5.03 9.29
N ALA A 68 -15.26 -4.35 8.45
CA ALA A 68 -16.64 -4.71 8.15
C ALA A 68 -16.77 -6.07 7.40
N MET A 69 -15.70 -6.53 6.74
CA MET A 69 -15.67 -7.85 6.10
C MET A 69 -15.48 -9.00 7.10
N ILE A 70 -15.00 -8.73 8.33
CA ILE A 70 -14.82 -9.75 9.37
C ILE A 70 -16.16 -10.03 10.06
N PRO A 71 -16.68 -11.27 10.06
CA PRO A 71 -17.92 -11.62 10.75
C PRO A 71 -17.90 -11.23 12.23
N GLU A 72 -18.97 -10.61 12.72
CA GLU A 72 -19.07 -10.18 14.12
C GLU A 72 -18.96 -11.37 15.09
N GLU A 73 -19.49 -12.52 14.71
CA GLU A 73 -19.40 -13.74 15.51
C GLU A 73 -17.95 -14.25 15.67
N TYR A 74 -17.00 -13.82 14.86
CA TYR A 74 -15.59 -14.16 14.99
C TYR A 74 -14.84 -13.25 15.98
N ARG A 75 -15.33 -12.03 16.21
CA ARG A 75 -14.67 -11.02 17.05
C ARG A 75 -14.90 -11.26 18.53
N VAL A 76 -13.92 -10.87 19.34
CA VAL A 76 -14.03 -10.88 20.80
C VAL A 76 -14.80 -9.66 21.29
N SER A 77 -14.59 -8.50 20.69
CA SER A 77 -15.29 -7.25 21.01
C SER A 77 -15.64 -6.48 19.73
N ASN A 78 -16.38 -5.38 19.85
CA ASN A 78 -16.71 -4.46 18.75
C ASN A 78 -16.14 -3.04 19.00
N GLU A 79 -15.14 -2.92 19.88
CA GLU A 79 -14.51 -1.63 20.22
C GLU A 79 -13.41 -1.21 19.21
N GLU A 80 -13.13 -2.07 18.22
CA GLU A 80 -12.04 -1.86 17.28
C GLU A 80 -12.25 -0.65 16.38
N GLU A 81 -13.50 -0.34 16.03
CA GLU A 81 -13.84 0.80 15.17
C GLU A 81 -13.50 2.12 15.87
N GLU A 82 -13.90 2.31 17.13
CA GLU A 82 -13.55 3.49 17.92
C GLU A 82 -12.04 3.64 18.08
N ARG A 83 -11.34 2.52 18.29
CA ARG A 83 -9.88 2.51 18.40
C ARG A 83 -9.20 2.94 17.12
N ASN A 84 -9.70 2.54 15.94
CA ASN A 84 -9.17 2.98 14.65
C ASN A 84 -9.26 4.51 14.50
N ASP A 85 -10.36 5.12 14.94
CA ASP A 85 -10.62 6.54 14.77
C ASP A 85 -9.84 7.42 15.77
N THR A 86 -9.47 6.89 16.92
CA THR A 86 -8.83 7.64 18.01
C THR A 86 -7.31 7.51 18.07
N VAL A 87 -6.73 6.47 17.46
CA VAL A 87 -5.27 6.27 17.47
C VAL A 87 -4.58 7.36 16.66
N LYS A 88 -3.66 8.06 17.31
CA LYS A 88 -2.77 9.01 16.66
C LYS A 88 -1.52 8.30 16.14
N ARG A 89 -1.05 8.72 14.97
CA ARG A 89 0.12 8.15 14.32
C ARG A 89 0.96 9.25 13.68
N GLU A 90 2.26 9.01 13.63
CA GLU A 90 3.20 9.87 12.91
C GLU A 90 3.25 9.50 11.42
N LEU A 91 3.60 10.47 10.58
CA LEU A 91 3.97 10.20 9.20
C LEU A 91 5.30 9.44 9.15
N SER A 92 5.36 8.42 8.31
CA SER A 92 6.59 7.69 8.01
C SER A 92 7.30 8.34 6.83
N THR A 93 8.63 8.53 6.91
CA THR A 93 9.39 9.01 5.75
C THR A 93 9.41 7.98 4.63
N CYS A 94 9.27 8.43 3.39
CA CYS A 94 9.46 7.60 2.20
C CYS A 94 10.93 7.47 1.79
N ASN A 95 11.81 8.21 2.45
CA ASN A 95 13.24 8.11 2.21
C ASN A 95 13.84 6.90 2.93
N ASP A 96 14.99 6.42 2.43
CA ASP A 96 15.73 5.39 3.13
C ASP A 96 16.01 5.83 4.57
N TYR A 97 15.54 5.05 5.53
CA TYR A 97 15.70 5.34 6.96
C TYR A 97 17.16 5.44 7.38
N PHE A 98 18.07 4.74 6.68
CA PHE A 98 19.51 4.78 6.94
C PHE A 98 20.23 5.91 6.22
N ALA A 99 19.55 6.61 5.30
CA ALA A 99 20.14 7.78 4.64
C ALA A 99 20.25 8.95 5.62
N PRO A 100 21.30 9.79 5.49
CA PRO A 100 21.43 10.98 6.31
C PRO A 100 20.19 11.88 6.18
N PRO A 101 19.63 12.41 7.29
CA PRO A 101 18.40 13.22 7.26
C PRO A 101 18.44 14.44 6.33
N GLU A 102 19.64 14.97 6.07
CA GLU A 102 19.86 16.07 5.13
C GLU A 102 19.67 15.69 3.65
N SER A 103 19.66 14.39 3.35
CA SER A 103 19.38 13.86 2.00
C SER A 103 17.90 13.56 1.77
N TRP A 104 17.06 13.67 2.80
CA TRP A 104 15.62 13.39 2.69
C TRP A 104 14.93 14.48 1.88
N ASP A 105 14.08 14.07 0.96
CA ASP A 105 13.35 14.97 0.06
C ASP A 105 12.08 15.57 0.68
N GLY A 106 11.71 15.13 1.90
CA GLY A 106 10.52 15.60 2.60
C GLY A 106 9.24 14.87 2.19
N SER A 107 9.36 13.72 1.50
CA SER A 107 8.23 12.86 1.21
C SER A 107 7.90 11.95 2.39
N TYR A 108 6.60 11.70 2.57
CA TYR A 108 6.05 10.90 3.65
C TYR A 108 4.95 9.96 3.15
N SER A 109 4.64 8.95 3.96
CA SER A 109 3.43 8.14 3.86
C SER A 109 2.72 8.08 5.21
N TYR A 110 1.42 7.84 5.20
CA TYR A 110 0.65 7.56 6.40
C TYR A 110 0.35 6.06 6.49
N MET A 111 0.51 5.47 7.68
CA MET A 111 0.17 4.08 7.94
C MET A 111 -0.98 4.02 8.94
N GLY A 112 -2.18 3.71 8.47
CA GLY A 112 -3.27 3.24 9.32
C GLY A 112 -3.06 1.78 9.70
N GLY A 113 -3.62 1.35 10.82
CA GLY A 113 -3.55 -0.06 11.20
C GLY A 113 -4.37 -0.37 12.43
N LEU A 114 -4.92 -1.58 12.45
CA LEU A 114 -5.80 -2.08 13.48
C LEU A 114 -5.51 -3.56 13.75
N GLY A 115 -5.49 -3.95 15.02
CA GLY A 115 -5.49 -5.35 15.43
C GLY A 115 -6.87 -5.71 15.98
N VAL A 116 -7.47 -6.77 15.44
CA VAL A 116 -8.78 -7.31 15.86
C VAL A 116 -8.57 -8.64 16.54
N GLU A 117 -8.97 -8.74 17.81
CA GLU A 117 -8.91 -10.00 18.57
C GLU A 117 -10.04 -10.92 18.12
N LEU A 118 -9.68 -12.19 17.83
CA LEU A 118 -10.62 -13.19 17.35
C LEU A 118 -10.77 -14.34 18.34
N LYS A 119 -11.92 -15.02 18.30
CA LYS A 119 -12.25 -16.07 19.26
C LYS A 119 -11.39 -17.33 19.11
N THR A 120 -10.93 -17.62 17.89
CA THR A 120 -10.16 -18.83 17.58
C THR A 120 -9.10 -18.58 16.51
N PRO A 121 -8.02 -19.39 16.47
CA PRO A 121 -7.05 -19.34 15.37
C PRO A 121 -7.69 -19.53 13.98
N ALA A 122 -8.64 -20.46 13.86
CA ALA A 122 -9.36 -20.69 12.61
C ALA A 122 -10.15 -19.45 12.17
N ALA A 123 -10.81 -18.73 13.10
CA ALA A 123 -11.50 -17.49 12.78
C ALA A 123 -10.54 -16.40 12.25
N ALA A 124 -9.29 -16.38 12.71
CA ALA A 124 -8.29 -15.45 12.21
C ALA A 124 -7.87 -15.79 10.76
N GLU A 125 -7.64 -17.07 10.46
CA GLU A 125 -7.30 -17.55 9.13
C GLU A 125 -8.47 -17.34 8.15
N ASP A 126 -9.69 -17.74 8.54
CA ASP A 126 -10.89 -17.57 7.74
C ASP A 126 -11.17 -16.09 7.42
N SER A 127 -10.91 -15.18 8.37
CA SER A 127 -11.08 -13.74 8.16
C SER A 127 -10.17 -13.22 7.05
N VAL A 128 -8.92 -13.67 6.97
CA VAL A 128 -7.99 -13.28 5.90
C VAL A 128 -8.49 -13.76 4.54
N GLU A 129 -9.01 -15.00 4.45
CA GLU A 129 -9.57 -15.55 3.22
C GLU A 129 -10.86 -14.85 2.80
N ILE A 130 -11.74 -14.49 3.75
CA ILE A 130 -12.94 -13.71 3.49
C ILE A 130 -12.57 -12.35 2.90
N ILE A 131 -11.65 -11.62 3.55
CA ILE A 131 -11.19 -10.32 3.08
C ILE A 131 -10.57 -10.44 1.68
N ALA A 132 -9.70 -11.44 1.46
CA ALA A 132 -9.10 -11.67 0.14
C ALA A 132 -10.16 -11.92 -0.94
N ALA A 133 -11.21 -12.68 -0.62
CA ALA A 133 -12.31 -12.97 -1.54
C ALA A 133 -13.18 -11.74 -1.83
N GLU A 134 -13.39 -10.87 -0.84
CA GLU A 134 -14.15 -9.61 -1.02
C GLU A 134 -13.35 -8.58 -1.82
N LEU A 135 -12.06 -8.38 -1.53
CA LEU A 135 -11.19 -7.50 -2.31
C LEU A 135 -11.10 -7.93 -3.78
N ALA A 136 -11.04 -9.23 -4.04
CA ALA A 136 -11.00 -9.77 -5.41
C ALA A 136 -12.27 -9.51 -6.25
N LYS A 137 -13.37 -9.08 -5.64
CA LYS A 137 -14.63 -8.72 -6.33
C LYS A 137 -14.73 -7.23 -6.67
N GLN A 138 -13.88 -6.42 -6.08
CA GLN A 138 -13.89 -4.97 -6.20
C GLN A 138 -12.89 -4.54 -7.27
N ASP A 139 -13.32 -3.78 -8.26
CA ASP A 139 -12.48 -3.37 -9.40
C ASP A 139 -11.37 -2.40 -8.99
N GLU A 140 -11.53 -1.71 -7.86
CA GLU A 140 -10.56 -0.75 -7.33
C GLU A 140 -9.30 -1.40 -6.72
N TRP A 141 -9.34 -2.73 -6.44
CA TRP A 141 -8.20 -3.46 -5.87
C TRP A 141 -7.52 -4.32 -6.93
N SER A 142 -6.22 -4.16 -7.03
CA SER A 142 -5.36 -4.88 -7.98
C SER A 142 -4.23 -5.62 -7.27
N GLN A 143 -3.48 -6.43 -8.01
CA GLN A 143 -2.27 -7.11 -7.57
C GLN A 143 -2.45 -7.87 -6.24
N LEU A 144 -3.60 -8.55 -6.08
CA LEU A 144 -3.89 -9.31 -4.87
C LEU A 144 -2.87 -10.45 -4.71
N GLU A 145 -2.02 -10.34 -3.70
CA GLU A 145 -0.98 -11.32 -3.38
C GLU A 145 -1.33 -12.07 -2.11
N ARG A 146 -1.10 -13.38 -2.13
CA ARG A 146 -1.22 -14.24 -0.96
C ARG A 146 0.13 -14.76 -0.56
N SER A 147 0.43 -14.68 0.71
CA SER A 147 1.61 -15.27 1.33
C SER A 147 1.23 -15.91 2.66
N GLY A 148 2.15 -16.61 3.27
CA GLY A 148 1.92 -17.22 4.57
C GLY A 148 3.24 -17.48 5.28
N THR A 149 3.16 -17.51 6.60
CA THR A 149 4.25 -17.89 7.49
C THR A 149 3.73 -18.88 8.52
N ASP A 150 4.59 -19.34 9.40
CA ASP A 150 4.24 -20.11 10.61
C ASP A 150 3.27 -19.37 11.57
N ARG A 151 3.10 -18.06 11.38
CA ARG A 151 2.16 -17.23 12.15
C ARG A 151 0.75 -17.15 11.56
N GLY A 152 0.58 -17.51 10.30
CA GLY A 152 -0.68 -17.51 9.59
C GLY A 152 -0.62 -16.91 8.18
N PRO A 153 -1.73 -16.97 7.42
CA PRO A 153 -1.84 -16.40 6.10
C PRO A 153 -1.80 -14.87 6.13
N THR A 154 -1.36 -14.30 5.02
CA THR A 154 -1.35 -12.86 4.75
C THR A 154 -1.90 -12.62 3.35
N VAL A 155 -2.70 -11.58 3.18
CA VAL A 155 -3.09 -11.03 1.88
C VAL A 155 -2.64 -9.57 1.80
N SER A 156 -2.13 -9.18 0.63
CA SER A 156 -1.83 -7.78 0.28
C SER A 156 -2.54 -7.43 -1.01
N ALA A 157 -2.95 -6.17 -1.17
CA ALA A 157 -3.57 -5.64 -2.37
C ALA A 157 -3.26 -4.15 -2.51
N TRP A 158 -3.33 -3.63 -3.75
CA TRP A 158 -3.09 -2.23 -4.07
C TRP A 158 -4.35 -1.62 -4.67
N SER A 159 -4.75 -0.46 -4.17
CA SER A 159 -5.88 0.29 -4.71
C SER A 159 -5.48 1.14 -5.91
N ASP A 160 -6.45 1.55 -6.71
CA ASP A 160 -6.22 2.42 -7.87
C ASP A 160 -5.70 3.81 -7.47
N ASP A 161 -6.03 4.29 -6.26
CA ASP A 161 -5.53 5.53 -5.67
C ASP A 161 -4.16 5.37 -4.98
N GLY A 162 -3.55 4.18 -5.09
CA GLY A 162 -2.17 3.89 -4.70
C GLY A 162 -1.98 3.49 -3.23
N PHE A 163 -3.06 3.20 -2.50
CA PHE A 163 -2.94 2.62 -1.16
C PHE A 163 -2.54 1.15 -1.24
N ASP A 164 -1.64 0.75 -0.34
CA ASP A 164 -1.24 -0.64 -0.12
C ASP A 164 -1.89 -1.15 1.16
N VAL A 165 -2.62 -2.25 1.08
CA VAL A 165 -3.20 -2.91 2.25
C VAL A 165 -2.49 -4.23 2.52
N SER A 166 -2.36 -4.55 3.81
CA SER A 166 -1.91 -5.86 4.26
C SER A 166 -2.79 -6.35 5.40
N VAL A 167 -3.30 -7.56 5.27
CA VAL A 167 -4.13 -8.23 6.26
C VAL A 167 -3.47 -9.56 6.60
N ARG A 168 -3.18 -9.77 7.88
CA ARG A 168 -2.44 -10.95 8.37
C ARG A 168 -3.17 -11.61 9.53
N ALA A 169 -3.33 -12.92 9.48
CA ALA A 169 -3.68 -13.71 10.65
C ALA A 169 -2.46 -13.92 11.54
N ILE A 170 -2.65 -13.79 12.85
CA ILE A 170 -1.66 -14.09 13.90
C ILE A 170 -2.31 -15.09 14.83
N THR A 171 -1.97 -16.38 14.67
CA THR A 171 -2.65 -17.50 15.34
C THR A 171 -1.97 -17.94 16.63
N ASN A 172 -0.71 -17.55 16.86
CA ASN A 172 0.14 -17.99 17.96
C ASN A 172 0.70 -16.83 18.79
N SER A 173 -0.10 -15.78 19.01
CA SER A 173 0.25 -14.65 19.87
C SER A 173 -0.07 -14.96 21.34
N ASP A 174 0.73 -14.45 22.28
CA ASP A 174 0.48 -14.51 23.73
C ASP A 174 -0.81 -13.79 24.12
N LYS A 175 -1.31 -12.88 23.27
CA LYS A 175 -2.58 -12.16 23.47
C LYS A 175 -3.79 -12.86 22.86
N GLY A 176 -3.60 -14.06 22.31
CA GLY A 176 -4.63 -14.79 21.59
C GLY A 176 -4.57 -14.57 20.07
N PRO A 177 -5.43 -15.26 19.32
CA PRO A 177 -5.52 -15.13 17.87
C PRO A 177 -6.05 -13.76 17.50
N MET A 178 -5.48 -13.16 16.43
CA MET A 178 -5.89 -11.85 15.95
C MET A 178 -5.69 -11.73 14.44
N VAL A 179 -6.38 -10.76 13.85
CA VAL A 179 -6.07 -10.24 12.52
C VAL A 179 -5.45 -8.86 12.67
N ALA A 180 -4.27 -8.68 12.10
CA ALA A 180 -3.62 -7.37 11.97
C ALA A 180 -3.88 -6.83 10.55
N MET A 181 -4.42 -5.62 10.48
CA MET A 181 -4.70 -4.91 9.22
C MET A 181 -3.87 -3.64 9.18
N SER A 182 -3.34 -3.30 8.02
CA SER A 182 -2.67 -2.03 7.77
C SER A 182 -3.06 -1.49 6.38
N ALA A 183 -3.13 -0.15 6.28
CA ALA A 183 -3.35 0.56 5.04
C ALA A 183 -2.30 1.69 4.95
N TYR A 184 -1.40 1.58 3.98
CA TYR A 184 -0.35 2.55 3.72
C TYR A 184 -0.79 3.47 2.58
N SER A 185 -0.70 4.77 2.80
CA SER A 185 -0.88 5.73 1.70
C SER A 185 0.27 5.64 0.70
N PRO A 186 0.08 6.05 -0.57
CA PRO A 186 1.21 6.37 -1.43
C PRO A 186 2.10 7.43 -0.77
N CYS A 187 3.34 7.53 -1.23
CA CYS A 187 4.23 8.61 -0.82
C CYS A 187 3.72 9.96 -1.36
N PHE A 188 3.82 11.01 -0.55
CA PHE A 188 3.36 12.35 -0.89
C PHE A 188 4.23 13.42 -0.21
N TYR A 189 4.20 14.65 -0.74
CA TYR A 189 4.70 15.83 -0.05
C TYR A 189 3.54 16.48 0.69
N PRO A 190 3.60 16.63 2.04
CA PRO A 190 2.51 17.24 2.79
C PRO A 190 2.22 18.67 2.32
N ALA A 191 0.95 18.97 2.00
CA ALA A 191 0.53 20.31 1.63
C ALA A 191 0.75 21.32 2.79
N GLU A 192 0.75 20.81 4.01
CA GLU A 192 1.00 21.54 5.25
C GLU A 192 2.51 21.70 5.56
N SER A 193 3.36 21.66 4.54
CA SER A 193 4.83 21.78 4.68
C SER A 193 5.26 23.17 5.23
N PRO A 194 6.27 23.25 6.12
CA PRO A 194 7.08 22.14 6.60
C PRO A 194 6.33 21.29 7.64
N TRP A 195 6.25 19.98 7.37
CA TRP A 195 5.67 19.03 8.34
C TRP A 195 6.64 18.87 9.52
N PRO A 196 6.24 19.16 10.76
CA PRO A 196 7.11 18.98 11.91
C PRO A 196 7.39 17.48 12.11
N ARG A 197 8.68 17.12 12.32
CA ARG A 197 9.04 15.74 12.67
C ARG A 197 8.29 15.34 13.95
N ASN A 198 7.84 14.11 14.01
CA ASN A 198 7.09 13.53 15.13
C ASN A 198 5.73 14.23 15.39
N SER A 199 5.14 14.87 14.39
CA SER A 199 3.77 15.36 14.51
C SER A 199 2.80 14.20 14.32
N GLU A 200 1.91 14.05 15.30
CA GLU A 200 0.82 13.06 15.27
C GLU A 200 -0.38 13.61 14.49
N LEU A 201 -1.04 12.72 13.76
CA LEU A 201 -2.30 12.94 13.06
C LEU A 201 -3.46 12.26 13.76
#